data_3f5f43d3cc1b52ae7c2e85dc6998e957
#
_entry.id   3f5f43d3cc1b52ae7c2e85dc6998e957
#
_cell.length_a   1.000
_cell.length_b   1.000
_cell.length_c   1.000
_cell.angle_alpha   90.00
_cell.angle_beta   90.00
_cell.angle_gamma   90.00
#
_symmetry.space_group_name_H-M   'P 1'
#
loop_
_entity.id
_entity.type
_entity.pdbx_description
1 polymer ?
#
loop_
_entity_poly.entity_id
_entity_poly.type
_entity_poly.pdbx_seq_one_letter_code
_entity_poly.pdbx_strand_id
1 'polypeptide(L)'
;MLPKNKTLINQVKNNKISNQYLLYGENLNEINYDAEALIYNLLVSNSNLKLKFDRDKLSDLLVIEPEKNSITIDKIRDISKFVSTKPFESNDKVVLIKQADLMRTEASNALLKNLEEPKPFVYFILLTDNKNKLLKTIISRCQVINYQSERENEEFDYTTALDILDKSMGQNLLTMLDSKEYLSDFQKDTDVLFDFLMEFYSSFLKFVKTKDESSLNKDFVKLYKKYPKANERIIVDTLDKIESVRGYFKVNANFELSMEELLLYIMEENYAWCNWC
;
A
#
# COMPACT_ATOMS: atom_id res chain seq x y z
N MET A 1 -1.48 -12.28 23.69
CA MET A 1 -0.53 -11.83 22.65
C MET A 1 -1.16 -10.59 21.98
N LEU A 2 -0.43 -9.46 21.89
CA LEU A 2 -0.96 -8.26 21.24
C LEU A 2 -0.36 -8.14 19.85
N PRO A 3 -1.14 -7.71 18.85
CA PRO A 3 -0.61 -7.33 17.53
C PRO A 3 0.40 -6.19 17.64
N LYS A 4 1.19 -5.96 16.60
CA LYS A 4 2.08 -4.79 16.47
C LYS A 4 1.38 -3.61 15.80
N ASN A 5 0.54 -3.88 14.82
CA ASN A 5 -0.21 -2.84 14.11
C ASN A 5 -1.18 -2.09 15.04
N LYS A 6 -1.10 -0.75 15.05
CA LYS A 6 -1.89 0.12 15.94
C LYS A 6 -3.40 -0.07 15.79
N THR A 7 -3.88 -0.28 14.58
CA THR A 7 -5.32 -0.50 14.31
C THR A 7 -5.77 -1.80 14.94
N LEU A 8 -5.01 -2.89 14.77
CA LEU A 8 -5.33 -4.18 15.35
C LEU A 8 -5.23 -4.18 16.88
N ILE A 9 -4.22 -3.50 17.45
CA ILE A 9 -4.12 -3.28 18.90
C ILE A 9 -5.40 -2.68 19.46
N ASN A 10 -5.88 -1.61 18.82
CA ASN A 10 -7.09 -0.91 19.27
C ASN A 10 -8.33 -1.80 19.17
N GLN A 11 -8.44 -2.59 18.11
CA GLN A 11 -9.57 -3.51 17.91
C GLN A 11 -9.57 -4.64 18.94
N VAL A 12 -8.43 -5.25 19.18
CA VAL A 12 -8.27 -6.30 20.20
C VAL A 12 -8.59 -5.76 21.59
N LYS A 13 -8.04 -4.60 21.97
CA LYS A 13 -8.29 -3.97 23.28
C LYS A 13 -9.75 -3.62 23.51
N ASN A 14 -10.45 -3.19 22.46
CA ASN A 14 -11.85 -2.79 22.53
C ASN A 14 -12.83 -3.94 22.23
N ASN A 15 -12.35 -5.15 22.02
CA ASN A 15 -13.14 -6.31 21.64
C ASN A 15 -14.01 -6.08 20.40
N LYS A 16 -13.45 -5.37 19.38
CA LYS A 16 -14.08 -5.00 18.11
C LYS A 16 -13.32 -5.56 16.93
N ILE A 17 -13.04 -6.87 16.98
CA ILE A 17 -12.33 -7.57 15.91
C ILE A 17 -13.29 -7.76 14.73
N SER A 18 -12.86 -7.41 13.52
CA SER A 18 -13.64 -7.64 12.29
C SER A 18 -13.67 -9.12 11.94
N ASN A 19 -14.76 -9.57 11.33
CA ASN A 19 -14.88 -10.97 10.88
C ASN A 19 -14.01 -11.29 9.64
N GLN A 20 -13.48 -10.27 8.96
CA GLN A 20 -12.73 -10.45 7.73
C GLN A 20 -11.58 -9.46 7.65
N TYR A 21 -10.36 -9.97 7.53
CA TYR A 21 -9.15 -9.19 7.35
C TYR A 21 -8.41 -9.57 6.08
N LEU A 22 -7.83 -8.58 5.44
CA LEU A 22 -6.78 -8.72 4.44
C LEU A 22 -5.54 -7.99 4.95
N LEU A 23 -4.55 -8.76 5.40
CA LEU A 23 -3.25 -8.26 5.82
C LEU A 23 -2.30 -8.36 4.63
N TYR A 24 -1.76 -7.25 4.15
CA TYR A 24 -0.92 -7.26 2.96
C TYR A 24 0.30 -6.33 3.11
N GLY A 25 1.39 -6.67 2.45
CA GLY A 25 2.60 -5.87 2.39
C GLY A 25 3.87 -6.71 2.27
N GLU A 26 5.01 -6.04 2.26
CA GLU A 26 6.32 -6.68 2.06
C GLU A 26 6.87 -7.32 3.34
N ASN A 27 6.49 -6.82 4.53
CA ASN A 27 6.96 -7.33 5.81
C ASN A 27 6.18 -8.58 6.25
N LEU A 28 6.46 -9.72 5.60
CA LEU A 28 5.78 -10.99 5.88
C LEU A 28 5.94 -11.46 7.34
N ASN A 29 7.04 -11.11 8.01
CA ASN A 29 7.24 -11.49 9.41
C ASN A 29 6.25 -10.77 10.33
N GLU A 30 6.01 -9.50 10.07
CA GLU A 30 5.08 -8.70 10.87
C GLU A 30 3.62 -9.07 10.57
N ILE A 31 3.30 -9.31 9.31
CA ILE A 31 2.00 -9.82 8.85
C ILE A 31 1.67 -11.14 9.55
N ASN A 32 2.60 -12.11 9.54
CA ASN A 32 2.39 -13.40 10.19
C ASN A 32 2.25 -13.25 11.70
N TYR A 33 3.09 -12.43 12.35
CA TYR A 33 2.99 -12.17 13.79
C TYR A 33 1.62 -11.60 14.18
N ASP A 34 1.11 -10.63 13.43
CA ASP A 34 -0.18 -10.01 13.72
C ASP A 34 -1.36 -10.93 13.41
N ALA A 35 -1.26 -11.77 12.37
CA ALA A 35 -2.22 -12.83 12.11
C ALA A 35 -2.27 -13.83 13.28
N GLU A 36 -1.12 -14.30 13.77
CA GLU A 36 -1.03 -15.16 14.94
C GLU A 36 -1.59 -14.49 16.21
N ALA A 37 -1.33 -13.19 16.39
CA ALA A 37 -1.87 -12.44 17.50
C ALA A 37 -3.41 -12.33 17.44
N LEU A 38 -4.00 -12.14 16.25
CA LEU A 38 -5.46 -12.18 16.07
C LEU A 38 -6.02 -13.58 16.38
N ILE A 39 -5.41 -14.64 15.84
CA ILE A 39 -5.81 -16.03 16.12
C ILE A 39 -5.76 -16.31 17.61
N TYR A 40 -4.67 -15.91 18.28
CA TYR A 40 -4.52 -16.07 19.72
C TYR A 40 -5.66 -15.41 20.49
N ASN A 41 -6.02 -14.16 20.16
CA ASN A 41 -7.05 -13.42 20.88
C ASN A 41 -8.47 -13.96 20.58
N LEU A 42 -8.70 -14.55 19.44
CA LEU A 42 -9.99 -15.14 19.06
C LEU A 42 -10.18 -16.54 19.66
N LEU A 43 -9.14 -17.38 19.63
CA LEU A 43 -9.28 -18.80 19.94
C LEU A 43 -8.76 -19.21 21.32
N VAL A 44 -7.82 -18.46 21.93
CA VAL A 44 -7.16 -18.88 23.18
C VAL A 44 -7.81 -18.25 24.39
N SER A 45 -8.78 -18.96 24.98
CA SER A 45 -9.48 -18.51 26.19
C SER A 45 -8.95 -19.14 27.50
N ASN A 46 -8.15 -20.22 27.41
CA ASN A 46 -7.64 -20.96 28.57
C ASN A 46 -6.25 -21.60 28.32
N SER A 47 -5.64 -22.13 29.38
CA SER A 47 -4.29 -22.71 29.32
C SER A 47 -4.17 -23.93 28.40
N ASN A 48 -5.25 -24.72 28.25
CA ASN A 48 -5.24 -25.89 27.37
C ASN A 48 -5.21 -25.46 25.89
N LEU A 49 -6.01 -24.47 25.52
CA LEU A 49 -6.01 -23.88 24.17
C LEU A 49 -4.68 -23.18 23.86
N LYS A 50 -4.07 -22.55 24.87
CA LYS A 50 -2.72 -21.99 24.71
C LYS A 50 -1.70 -23.08 24.36
N LEU A 51 -1.70 -24.21 25.06
CA LEU A 51 -0.80 -25.31 24.75
C LEU A 51 -1.04 -25.90 23.35
N LYS A 52 -2.31 -25.92 22.90
CA LYS A 52 -2.67 -26.35 21.55
C LYS A 52 -2.23 -25.35 20.49
N PHE A 53 -2.38 -24.05 20.76
CA PHE A 53 -1.86 -22.98 19.91
C PHE A 53 -0.35 -23.09 19.72
N ASP A 54 0.40 -23.25 20.83
CA ASP A 54 1.86 -23.40 20.83
C ASP A 54 2.34 -24.67 20.08
N ARG A 55 1.43 -25.63 19.81
CA ARG A 55 1.70 -26.88 19.09
C ARG A 55 1.01 -27.00 17.73
N ASP A 56 0.43 -25.90 17.22
CA ASP A 56 -0.34 -25.88 15.96
C ASP A 56 -1.47 -26.93 15.89
N LYS A 57 -2.18 -27.13 17.02
CA LYS A 57 -3.20 -28.19 17.17
C LYS A 57 -4.59 -27.67 17.55
N LEU A 58 -4.91 -26.43 17.20
CA LEU A 58 -6.24 -25.88 17.42
C LEU A 58 -7.25 -26.46 16.43
N SER A 59 -8.33 -27.09 16.95
CA SER A 59 -9.36 -27.71 16.11
C SER A 59 -10.26 -26.66 15.41
N ASP A 60 -10.34 -25.45 15.96
CA ASP A 60 -11.14 -24.34 15.43
C ASP A 60 -10.31 -23.37 14.58
N LEU A 61 -9.09 -23.76 14.19
CA LEU A 61 -8.23 -23.07 13.24
C LEU A 61 -8.07 -23.93 11.97
N LEU A 62 -8.42 -23.35 10.82
CA LEU A 62 -8.12 -23.92 9.51
C LEU A 62 -7.09 -23.04 8.79
N VAL A 63 -5.93 -23.61 8.48
CA VAL A 63 -4.90 -22.94 7.70
C VAL A 63 -4.91 -23.46 6.27
N ILE A 64 -5.04 -22.54 5.32
CA ILE A 64 -4.94 -22.81 3.88
C ILE A 64 -3.63 -22.25 3.37
N GLU A 65 -2.83 -23.12 2.80
CA GLU A 65 -1.56 -22.77 2.16
C GLU A 65 -1.55 -23.25 0.70
N PRO A 66 -0.83 -22.56 -0.19
CA PRO A 66 -0.74 -22.99 -1.58
C PRO A 66 -0.03 -24.34 -1.70
N GLU A 67 -0.51 -25.16 -2.63
CA GLU A 67 0.16 -26.36 -3.08
C GLU A 67 0.69 -26.11 -4.49
N LYS A 68 1.96 -26.43 -4.74
CA LYS A 68 2.62 -26.18 -6.05
C LYS A 68 2.33 -24.77 -6.60
N ASN A 69 2.49 -23.75 -5.73
CA ASN A 69 2.27 -22.33 -6.05
C ASN A 69 0.84 -21.97 -6.48
N SER A 70 -0.17 -22.71 -6.01
CA SER A 70 -1.57 -22.32 -6.25
C SER A 70 -2.51 -22.80 -5.14
N ILE A 71 -3.58 -22.06 -4.90
CA ILE A 71 -4.70 -22.48 -4.04
C ILE A 71 -5.86 -22.85 -4.97
N THR A 72 -6.27 -24.12 -4.89
CA THR A 72 -7.32 -24.70 -5.75
C THR A 72 -8.72 -24.58 -5.12
N ILE A 73 -9.75 -24.76 -5.92
CA ILE A 73 -11.14 -24.75 -5.47
C ILE A 73 -11.43 -25.81 -4.40
N ASP A 74 -10.73 -26.95 -4.43
CA ASP A 74 -10.98 -28.04 -3.46
C ASP A 74 -10.58 -27.60 -2.05
N LYS A 75 -9.48 -26.85 -1.89
CA LYS A 75 -9.11 -26.23 -0.60
C LYS A 75 -10.17 -25.25 -0.10
N ILE A 76 -10.81 -24.50 -0.99
CA ILE A 76 -11.89 -23.59 -0.61
C ILE A 76 -13.17 -24.35 -0.24
N ARG A 77 -13.43 -25.52 -0.85
CA ARG A 77 -14.53 -26.41 -0.42
C ARG A 77 -14.34 -26.93 1.00
N ASP A 78 -13.11 -27.18 1.42
CA ASP A 78 -12.82 -27.56 2.80
C ASP A 78 -13.10 -26.43 3.78
N ILE A 79 -12.87 -25.16 3.38
CA ILE A 79 -13.33 -24.00 4.15
C ILE A 79 -14.84 -24.05 4.35
N SER A 80 -15.62 -24.28 3.29
CA SER A 80 -17.09 -24.32 3.37
C SER A 80 -17.59 -25.41 4.32
N LYS A 81 -16.94 -26.57 4.34
CA LYS A 81 -17.25 -27.66 5.31
C LYS A 81 -16.88 -27.22 6.74
N PHE A 82 -15.71 -26.65 6.93
CA PHE A 82 -15.22 -26.21 8.23
C PHE A 82 -16.13 -25.15 8.85
N VAL A 83 -16.50 -24.10 8.10
CA VAL A 83 -17.36 -23.03 8.61
C VAL A 83 -18.84 -23.43 8.75
N SER A 84 -19.25 -24.58 8.18
CA SER A 84 -20.65 -25.06 8.30
C SER A 84 -20.99 -25.51 9.70
N THR A 85 -20.04 -26.00 10.48
CA THR A 85 -20.19 -26.49 11.86
C THR A 85 -19.90 -25.42 12.90
N LYS A 86 -20.46 -25.58 14.11
CA LYS A 86 -20.14 -24.73 15.26
C LYS A 86 -18.69 -24.96 15.73
N PRO A 87 -18.09 -24.01 16.46
CA PRO A 87 -16.81 -24.22 17.12
C PRO A 87 -16.81 -25.45 18.01
N PHE A 88 -15.68 -26.13 18.11
CA PHE A 88 -15.53 -27.38 18.86
C PHE A 88 -15.01 -27.15 20.28
N GLU A 89 -13.98 -26.34 20.44
CA GLU A 89 -13.28 -26.14 21.69
C GLU A 89 -13.10 -24.67 22.10
N SER A 90 -13.29 -23.74 21.19
CA SER A 90 -13.27 -22.30 21.41
C SER A 90 -14.66 -21.68 21.19
N ASN A 91 -14.79 -20.35 21.30
CA ASN A 91 -16.03 -19.66 21.00
C ASN A 91 -16.19 -19.34 19.51
N ASP A 92 -15.06 -19.29 18.81
CA ASP A 92 -14.96 -18.83 17.43
C ASP A 92 -14.19 -19.82 16.57
N LYS A 93 -14.28 -19.65 15.26
CA LYS A 93 -13.48 -20.34 14.25
C LYS A 93 -12.71 -19.35 13.43
N VAL A 94 -11.46 -19.68 13.12
CA VAL A 94 -10.62 -18.86 12.26
C VAL A 94 -10.19 -19.65 11.03
N VAL A 95 -10.31 -19.00 9.88
CA VAL A 95 -9.75 -19.46 8.60
C VAL A 95 -8.61 -18.52 8.24
N LEU A 96 -7.40 -19.05 8.25
CA LEU A 96 -6.19 -18.33 7.81
C LEU A 96 -5.85 -18.79 6.40
N ILE A 97 -5.80 -17.86 5.45
CA ILE A 97 -5.40 -18.13 4.06
C ILE A 97 -4.07 -17.41 3.82
N LYS A 98 -2.98 -18.16 3.73
CA LYS A 98 -1.66 -17.64 3.41
C LYS A 98 -1.47 -17.53 1.90
N GLN A 99 -0.75 -16.49 1.46
CA GLN A 99 -0.50 -16.21 0.04
C GLN A 99 -1.81 -16.24 -0.79
N ALA A 100 -2.80 -15.47 -0.34
CA ALA A 100 -4.13 -15.45 -0.93
C ALA A 100 -4.14 -15.02 -2.41
N ASP A 101 -3.13 -14.31 -2.86
CA ASP A 101 -2.91 -13.93 -4.27
C ASP A 101 -2.63 -15.13 -5.19
N LEU A 102 -2.29 -16.30 -4.61
CA LEU A 102 -2.11 -17.55 -5.37
C LEU A 102 -3.40 -18.35 -5.56
N MET A 103 -4.54 -17.81 -5.13
CA MET A 103 -5.85 -18.42 -5.44
C MET A 103 -6.14 -18.35 -6.93
N ARG A 104 -6.52 -19.49 -7.50
CA ARG A 104 -7.07 -19.52 -8.87
C ARG A 104 -8.42 -18.81 -8.93
N THR A 105 -8.81 -18.34 -10.11
CA THR A 105 -10.06 -17.58 -10.30
C THR A 105 -11.29 -18.33 -9.75
N GLU A 106 -11.37 -19.63 -9.97
CA GLU A 106 -12.47 -20.47 -9.48
C GLU A 106 -12.47 -20.57 -7.93
N ALA A 107 -11.28 -20.65 -7.33
CA ALA A 107 -11.10 -20.65 -5.89
C ALA A 107 -11.50 -19.29 -5.28
N SER A 108 -11.06 -18.20 -5.87
CA SER A 108 -11.42 -16.85 -5.44
C SER A 108 -12.93 -16.61 -5.50
N ASN A 109 -13.60 -17.03 -6.59
CA ASN A 109 -15.05 -16.92 -6.73
C ASN A 109 -15.82 -17.81 -5.72
N ALA A 110 -15.29 -19.01 -5.42
CA ALA A 110 -15.89 -19.89 -4.43
C ALA A 110 -15.76 -19.31 -3.00
N LEU A 111 -14.66 -18.61 -2.69
CA LEU A 111 -14.44 -17.96 -1.39
C LEU A 111 -15.44 -16.82 -1.16
N LEU A 112 -15.84 -16.08 -2.21
CA LEU A 112 -16.77 -14.95 -2.09
C LEU A 112 -18.07 -15.35 -1.36
N LYS A 113 -18.61 -16.55 -1.61
CA LYS A 113 -19.81 -17.02 -0.93
C LYS A 113 -19.65 -17.07 0.60
N ASN A 114 -18.47 -17.43 1.08
CA ASN A 114 -18.18 -17.47 2.52
C ASN A 114 -17.93 -16.08 3.10
N LEU A 115 -17.46 -15.12 2.28
CA LEU A 115 -17.19 -13.74 2.70
C LEU A 115 -18.44 -12.85 2.64
N GLU A 116 -19.45 -13.20 1.81
CA GLU A 116 -20.68 -12.41 1.69
C GLU A 116 -21.58 -12.55 2.92
N GLU A 117 -21.71 -13.74 3.45
CA GLU A 117 -22.55 -14.04 4.61
C GLU A 117 -21.76 -14.83 5.67
N PRO A 118 -20.76 -14.20 6.33
CA PRO A 118 -19.99 -14.88 7.36
C PRO A 118 -20.86 -15.18 8.57
N LYS A 119 -20.70 -16.38 9.15
CA LYS A 119 -21.34 -16.69 10.43
C LYS A 119 -20.72 -15.84 11.54
N PRO A 120 -21.50 -15.44 12.57
CA PRO A 120 -21.03 -14.54 13.62
C PRO A 120 -19.76 -15.01 14.35
N PHE A 121 -19.55 -16.34 14.40
CA PHE A 121 -18.42 -16.98 15.06
C PHE A 121 -17.30 -17.40 14.08
N VAL A 122 -17.30 -16.88 12.84
CA VAL A 122 -16.29 -17.23 11.83
C VAL A 122 -15.51 -15.99 11.45
N TYR A 123 -14.21 -16.11 11.52
CA TYR A 123 -13.26 -15.07 11.16
C TYR A 123 -12.37 -15.53 10.01
N PHE A 124 -12.17 -14.67 9.02
CA PHE A 124 -11.29 -14.88 7.90
C PHE A 124 -10.08 -13.94 7.99
N ILE A 125 -8.88 -14.49 7.89
CA ILE A 125 -7.63 -13.73 7.83
C ILE A 125 -6.92 -14.14 6.55
N LEU A 126 -6.84 -13.22 5.59
CA LEU A 126 -6.16 -13.40 4.32
C LEU A 126 -4.81 -12.68 4.38
N LEU A 127 -3.73 -13.37 4.02
CA LEU A 127 -2.38 -12.80 3.93
C LEU A 127 -1.92 -12.79 2.48
N THR A 128 -1.32 -11.69 2.04
CA THR A 128 -0.72 -11.57 0.72
C THR A 128 0.42 -10.54 0.72
N ASP A 129 1.37 -10.69 -0.17
CA ASP A 129 2.36 -9.67 -0.50
C ASP A 129 1.83 -8.70 -1.58
N ASN A 130 0.88 -9.15 -2.41
CA ASN A 130 0.36 -8.38 -3.54
C ASN A 130 -1.18 -8.40 -3.63
N LYS A 131 -1.81 -7.39 -3.01
CA LYS A 131 -3.28 -7.24 -3.05
C LYS A 131 -3.86 -7.06 -4.46
N ASN A 132 -3.06 -6.56 -5.42
CA ASN A 132 -3.55 -6.28 -6.78
C ASN A 132 -3.85 -7.55 -7.59
N LYS A 133 -3.32 -8.70 -7.17
CA LYS A 133 -3.65 -10.00 -7.75
C LYS A 133 -4.96 -10.58 -7.22
N LEU A 134 -5.52 -10.03 -6.15
CA LEU A 134 -6.80 -10.45 -5.60
C LEU A 134 -7.97 -9.81 -6.34
N LEU A 135 -9.12 -10.50 -6.36
CA LEU A 135 -10.36 -9.93 -6.88
C LEU A 135 -10.77 -8.70 -6.05
N LYS A 136 -11.14 -7.61 -6.73
CA LYS A 136 -11.65 -6.39 -6.07
C LYS A 136 -12.84 -6.68 -5.15
N THR A 137 -13.64 -7.68 -5.49
CA THR A 137 -14.80 -8.16 -4.70
C THR A 137 -14.38 -8.83 -3.38
N ILE A 138 -13.22 -9.47 -3.29
CA ILE A 138 -12.65 -9.97 -2.03
C ILE A 138 -12.14 -8.79 -1.20
N ILE A 139 -11.36 -7.91 -1.82
CA ILE A 139 -10.78 -6.73 -1.14
C ILE A 139 -11.87 -5.87 -0.50
N SER A 140 -12.98 -5.62 -1.22
CA SER A 140 -14.08 -4.77 -0.74
C SER A 140 -14.85 -5.33 0.46
N ARG A 141 -14.72 -6.64 0.74
CA ARG A 141 -15.36 -7.32 1.87
C ARG A 141 -14.45 -7.50 3.07
N CYS A 142 -13.17 -7.24 2.92
CA CYS A 142 -12.20 -7.37 3.99
C CYS A 142 -11.83 -6.00 4.58
N GLN A 143 -11.59 -5.97 5.88
CA GLN A 143 -10.88 -4.86 6.48
C GLN A 143 -9.41 -4.99 6.08
N VAL A 144 -8.95 -4.04 5.29
CA VAL A 144 -7.60 -4.05 4.71
C VAL A 144 -6.63 -3.40 5.69
N ILE A 145 -5.57 -4.13 6.05
CA ILE A 145 -4.46 -3.64 6.87
C ILE A 145 -3.19 -3.71 6.02
N ASN A 146 -2.55 -2.58 5.84
CA ASN A 146 -1.32 -2.45 5.09
C ASN A 146 -0.11 -2.61 6.01
N TYR A 147 0.78 -3.54 5.65
CA TYR A 147 2.09 -3.75 6.25
C TYR A 147 3.19 -3.47 5.20
N GLN A 148 2.90 -2.70 4.21
CA GLN A 148 4.02 -2.08 3.53
C GLN A 148 4.87 -1.52 4.65
N SER A 149 6.14 -1.86 4.65
CA SER A 149 7.05 -1.38 5.67
C SER A 149 6.65 0.09 5.86
N GLU A 150 6.16 0.47 7.09
CA GLU A 150 6.68 1.70 7.57
C GLU A 150 8.18 1.45 7.37
N ARG A 151 8.74 1.77 6.21
CA ARG A 151 10.11 2.23 6.19
C ARG A 151 10.07 3.11 7.40
N GLU A 152 10.75 2.70 8.50
CA GLU A 152 10.97 3.52 9.66
C GLU A 152 11.15 4.88 9.07
N ASN A 153 10.18 5.75 9.19
CA ASN A 153 10.06 6.94 8.42
C ASN A 153 11.46 7.42 7.94
N GLU A 154 12.03 6.82 6.92
CA GLU A 154 12.69 7.62 5.94
C GLU A 154 11.48 8.35 5.36
N GLU A 155 11.01 9.33 6.15
CA GLU A 155 10.10 10.36 5.75
C GLU A 155 10.55 10.68 4.37
N PHE A 156 9.65 10.42 3.37
CA PHE A 156 9.98 10.81 1.99
C PHE A 156 10.72 12.12 2.13
N ASP A 157 12.02 12.14 1.84
CA ASP A 157 12.83 13.32 2.12
C ASP A 157 12.37 14.44 1.20
N TYR A 158 11.25 15.04 1.60
CA TYR A 158 10.65 16.20 0.93
C TYR A 158 11.68 17.31 0.75
N THR A 159 12.66 17.39 1.63
CA THR A 159 13.70 18.42 1.58
C THR A 159 14.63 18.18 0.40
N THR A 160 15.12 16.96 0.25
CA THR A 160 15.97 16.58 -0.89
C THR A 160 15.17 16.58 -2.20
N ALA A 161 13.93 16.10 -2.19
CA ALA A 161 13.05 16.13 -3.37
C ALA A 161 12.77 17.58 -3.83
N LEU A 162 12.49 18.49 -2.90
CA LEU A 162 12.31 19.91 -3.20
C LEU A 162 13.60 20.56 -3.69
N ASP A 163 14.76 20.20 -3.14
CA ASP A 163 16.06 20.70 -3.59
C ASP A 163 16.36 20.26 -5.02
N ILE A 164 16.07 19.00 -5.36
CA ILE A 164 16.17 18.48 -6.74
C ILE A 164 15.24 19.23 -7.68
N LEU A 165 13.98 19.46 -7.28
CA LEU A 165 13.03 20.24 -8.08
C LEU A 165 13.49 21.68 -8.26
N ASP A 166 13.93 22.36 -7.19
CA ASP A 166 14.44 23.75 -7.26
C ASP A 166 15.63 23.86 -8.23
N LYS A 167 16.57 22.94 -8.13
CA LYS A 167 17.73 22.87 -9.02
C LYS A 167 17.32 22.54 -10.47
N SER A 168 16.38 21.61 -10.69
CA SER A 168 15.87 21.28 -12.02
C SER A 168 15.11 22.44 -12.64
N MET A 169 14.26 23.12 -11.88
CA MET A 169 13.58 24.34 -12.30
C MET A 169 14.57 25.51 -12.52
N GLY A 170 15.68 25.54 -11.78
CA GLY A 170 16.77 26.53 -11.92
C GLY A 170 17.81 26.20 -13.01
N GLN A 171 17.62 25.14 -13.80
CA GLN A 171 18.47 24.73 -14.95
C GLN A 171 19.90 24.27 -14.62
N ASN A 172 20.07 23.55 -13.56
CA ASN A 172 21.38 23.01 -13.21
C ASN A 172 21.54 21.55 -13.70
N LEU A 173 22.18 21.35 -14.87
CA LEU A 173 22.45 20.03 -15.45
C LEU A 173 23.26 19.10 -14.51
N LEU A 174 24.12 19.65 -13.65
CA LEU A 174 24.85 18.85 -12.66
C LEU A 174 23.91 18.16 -11.66
N THR A 175 22.76 18.76 -11.40
CA THR A 175 21.75 18.19 -10.50
C THR A 175 21.19 16.87 -10.98
N MET A 176 21.10 16.65 -12.29
CA MET A 176 20.67 15.37 -12.83
C MET A 176 21.62 14.23 -12.48
N LEU A 177 22.91 14.52 -12.41
CA LEU A 177 23.93 13.54 -12.02
C LEU A 177 23.85 13.24 -10.52
N ASP A 178 23.66 14.28 -9.71
CA ASP A 178 23.53 14.17 -8.26
C ASP A 178 22.20 13.52 -7.83
N SER A 179 21.14 13.66 -8.64
CA SER A 179 19.83 13.10 -8.34
C SER A 179 19.72 11.60 -8.59
N LYS A 180 20.62 11.00 -9.38
CA LYS A 180 20.56 9.56 -9.72
C LYS A 180 20.60 8.66 -8.50
N GLU A 181 21.50 8.93 -7.56
CA GLU A 181 21.63 8.15 -6.33
C GLU A 181 20.34 8.23 -5.48
N TYR A 182 19.82 9.43 -5.29
CA TYR A 182 18.58 9.67 -4.57
C TYR A 182 17.36 9.06 -5.27
N LEU A 183 17.23 9.23 -6.59
CA LEU A 183 16.11 8.67 -7.35
C LEU A 183 16.13 7.15 -7.38
N SER A 184 17.31 6.51 -7.29
CA SER A 184 17.43 5.05 -7.25
C SER A 184 16.70 4.43 -6.04
N ASP A 185 16.61 5.15 -4.92
CA ASP A 185 15.90 4.72 -3.72
C ASP A 185 14.39 4.59 -3.96
N PHE A 186 13.83 5.37 -4.91
CA PHE A 186 12.42 5.30 -5.29
C PHE A 186 12.10 4.30 -6.40
N GLN A 187 13.08 3.61 -6.94
CA GLN A 187 12.86 2.62 -8.00
C GLN A 187 11.90 1.50 -7.58
N LYS A 188 11.88 1.15 -6.28
CA LYS A 188 10.99 0.12 -5.73
C LYS A 188 9.60 0.64 -5.39
N ASP A 189 9.47 1.95 -5.12
CA ASP A 189 8.22 2.61 -4.75
C ASP A 189 8.03 3.91 -5.53
N THR A 190 7.89 3.74 -6.83
CA THR A 190 7.73 4.85 -7.77
C THR A 190 6.46 5.68 -7.50
N ASP A 191 5.41 5.07 -6.92
CA ASP A 191 4.15 5.75 -6.66
C ASP A 191 4.31 6.91 -5.67
N VAL A 192 5.16 6.78 -4.63
CA VAL A 192 5.39 7.85 -3.64
C VAL A 192 6.01 9.08 -4.30
N LEU A 193 7.00 8.88 -5.17
CA LEU A 193 7.65 9.96 -5.91
C LEU A 193 6.66 10.66 -6.86
N PHE A 194 5.87 9.89 -7.60
CA PHE A 194 4.88 10.47 -8.52
C PHE A 194 3.75 11.19 -7.78
N ASP A 195 3.28 10.66 -6.65
CA ASP A 195 2.28 11.32 -5.81
C ASP A 195 2.81 12.66 -5.28
N PHE A 196 4.07 12.71 -4.84
CA PHE A 196 4.73 13.95 -4.45
C PHE A 196 4.80 14.97 -5.60
N LEU A 197 5.24 14.56 -6.79
CA LEU A 197 5.33 15.43 -7.96
C LEU A 197 3.94 15.96 -8.37
N MET A 198 2.93 15.12 -8.36
CA MET A 198 1.54 15.49 -8.66
C MET A 198 0.99 16.47 -7.63
N GLU A 199 1.25 16.24 -6.34
CA GLU A 199 0.86 17.15 -5.25
C GLU A 199 1.54 18.51 -5.42
N PHE A 200 2.85 18.52 -5.67
CA PHE A 200 3.63 19.73 -5.86
C PHE A 200 3.08 20.58 -7.02
N TYR A 201 2.96 20.01 -8.22
CA TYR A 201 2.51 20.78 -9.40
C TYR A 201 1.03 21.13 -9.35
N SER A 202 0.15 20.30 -8.78
CA SER A 202 -1.26 20.63 -8.56
C SER A 202 -1.42 21.81 -7.59
N SER A 203 -0.62 21.80 -6.50
CA SER A 203 -0.58 22.91 -5.54
C SER A 203 0.01 24.16 -6.16
N PHE A 204 1.01 24.03 -7.05
CA PHE A 204 1.59 25.16 -7.78
C PHE A 204 0.55 25.81 -8.72
N LEU A 205 -0.20 25.00 -9.46
CA LEU A 205 -1.29 25.48 -10.30
C LEU A 205 -2.34 26.25 -9.49
N LYS A 206 -2.72 25.73 -8.32
CA LYS A 206 -3.64 26.40 -7.40
C LYS A 206 -3.06 27.75 -6.94
N PHE A 207 -1.78 27.79 -6.53
CA PHE A 207 -1.10 29.01 -6.11
C PHE A 207 -1.08 30.06 -7.24
N VAL A 208 -0.76 29.67 -8.47
CA VAL A 208 -0.73 30.60 -9.61
C VAL A 208 -2.10 31.20 -9.88
N LYS A 209 -3.18 30.40 -9.81
CA LYS A 209 -4.57 30.81 -10.06
C LYS A 209 -5.16 31.68 -8.96
N THR A 210 -4.97 31.29 -7.70
CA THR A 210 -5.71 31.89 -6.58
C THR A 210 -4.89 32.88 -5.78
N LYS A 211 -3.56 32.77 -5.82
CA LYS A 211 -2.60 33.47 -4.93
C LYS A 211 -2.86 33.25 -3.44
N ASP A 212 -3.68 32.25 -3.11
CA ASP A 212 -4.00 31.89 -1.73
C ASP A 212 -2.98 30.86 -1.19
N GLU A 213 -2.29 31.23 -0.11
CA GLU A 213 -1.27 30.41 0.54
C GLU A 213 -1.82 29.63 1.74
N SER A 214 -3.03 29.96 2.20
CA SER A 214 -3.55 29.51 3.52
C SER A 214 -3.70 28.01 3.64
N SER A 215 -3.94 27.31 2.52
CA SER A 215 -4.18 25.86 2.45
C SER A 215 -3.02 25.08 1.81
N LEU A 216 -1.89 25.74 1.55
CA LEU A 216 -0.75 25.12 0.85
C LEU A 216 0.41 24.81 1.80
N ASN A 217 1.23 23.83 1.41
CA ASN A 217 2.46 23.52 2.12
C ASN A 217 3.42 24.73 2.07
N LYS A 218 3.91 25.13 3.25
CA LYS A 218 4.78 26.33 3.37
C LYS A 218 6.09 26.24 2.60
N ASP A 219 6.66 25.05 2.51
CA ASP A 219 7.92 24.83 1.81
C ASP A 219 7.71 24.84 0.30
N PHE A 220 6.59 24.32 -0.18
CA PHE A 220 6.16 24.45 -1.58
C PHE A 220 5.98 25.92 -1.96
N VAL A 221 5.27 26.69 -1.12
CA VAL A 221 5.05 28.12 -1.36
C VAL A 221 6.35 28.91 -1.44
N LYS A 222 7.37 28.58 -0.61
CA LYS A 222 8.70 29.20 -0.73
C LYS A 222 9.31 29.01 -2.12
N LEU A 223 9.15 27.78 -2.67
CA LEU A 223 9.67 27.47 -3.99
C LEU A 223 8.86 28.18 -5.09
N TYR A 224 7.51 28.17 -5.01
CA TYR A 224 6.65 28.85 -5.99
C TYR A 224 6.96 30.34 -6.11
N LYS A 225 7.29 31.00 -5.00
CA LYS A 225 7.66 32.43 -5.00
C LYS A 225 8.94 32.75 -5.76
N LYS A 226 9.80 31.77 -6.02
CA LYS A 226 10.99 31.94 -6.87
C LYS A 226 10.62 32.04 -8.36
N TYR A 227 9.41 31.56 -8.73
CA TYR A 227 8.93 31.49 -10.11
C TYR A 227 7.64 32.29 -10.32
N PRO A 228 7.66 33.64 -10.12
CA PRO A 228 6.45 34.47 -10.15
C PRO A 228 5.79 34.57 -11.53
N LYS A 229 6.55 34.24 -12.59
CA LYS A 229 6.08 34.26 -13.99
C LYS A 229 5.64 32.86 -14.49
N ALA A 230 5.49 31.88 -13.58
CA ALA A 230 5.05 30.55 -13.94
C ALA A 230 3.73 30.57 -14.72
N ASN A 231 3.69 29.88 -15.85
CA ASN A 231 2.56 29.85 -16.75
C ASN A 231 1.65 28.67 -16.44
N GLU A 232 0.35 28.91 -16.26
CA GLU A 232 -0.63 27.87 -15.99
C GLU A 232 -0.58 26.71 -17.00
N ARG A 233 -0.43 27.03 -18.30
CA ARG A 233 -0.38 26.04 -19.36
C ARG A 233 0.81 25.10 -19.19
N ILE A 234 1.99 25.63 -18.92
CA ILE A 234 3.22 24.82 -18.73
C ILE A 234 3.06 23.91 -17.49
N ILE A 235 2.45 24.41 -16.41
CA ILE A 235 2.20 23.60 -15.21
C ILE A 235 1.23 22.44 -15.55
N VAL A 236 0.20 22.69 -16.35
CA VAL A 236 -0.74 21.64 -16.80
C VAL A 236 -0.03 20.63 -17.69
N ASP A 237 0.74 21.10 -18.68
CA ASP A 237 1.51 20.23 -19.57
C ASP A 237 2.54 19.37 -18.76
N THR A 238 3.11 19.93 -17.68
CA THR A 238 4.00 19.18 -16.77
C THR A 238 3.24 18.11 -15.98
N LEU A 239 2.03 18.41 -15.49
CA LEU A 239 1.18 17.40 -14.83
C LEU A 239 0.82 16.25 -15.78
N ASP A 240 0.47 16.55 -17.02
CA ASP A 240 0.19 15.54 -18.04
C ASP A 240 1.44 14.70 -18.35
N LYS A 241 2.63 15.34 -18.40
CA LYS A 241 3.90 14.63 -18.58
C LYS A 241 4.21 13.69 -17.42
N ILE A 242 4.02 14.15 -16.17
CA ILE A 242 4.22 13.33 -14.97
C ILE A 242 3.32 12.08 -15.03
N GLU A 243 2.03 12.24 -15.34
CA GLU A 243 1.09 11.12 -15.42
C GLU A 243 1.43 10.18 -16.59
N SER A 244 1.88 10.71 -17.72
CA SER A 244 2.34 9.92 -18.87
C SER A 244 3.55 9.06 -18.49
N VAL A 245 4.56 9.64 -17.84
CA VAL A 245 5.76 8.92 -17.38
C VAL A 245 5.40 7.89 -16.32
N ARG A 246 4.52 8.22 -15.37
CA ARG A 246 3.97 7.24 -14.40
C ARG A 246 3.33 6.05 -15.12
N GLY A 247 2.65 6.30 -16.25
CA GLY A 247 2.05 5.25 -17.08
C GLY A 247 3.08 4.26 -17.66
N TYR A 248 4.32 4.67 -17.91
CA TYR A 248 5.37 3.82 -18.46
C TYR A 248 5.75 2.67 -17.52
N PHE A 249 5.64 2.86 -16.20
CA PHE A 249 5.96 1.83 -15.21
C PHE A 249 4.95 0.68 -15.17
N LYS A 250 3.73 0.92 -15.67
CA LYS A 250 2.73 -0.16 -15.85
C LYS A 250 3.15 -1.18 -16.91
N VAL A 251 4.11 -0.81 -17.79
CA VAL A 251 4.63 -1.65 -18.89
C VAL A 251 6.12 -1.96 -18.75
N ASN A 252 6.67 -1.93 -17.53
CA ASN A 252 8.06 -2.25 -17.21
C ASN A 252 9.11 -1.35 -17.91
N ALA A 253 8.88 -0.06 -18.00
CA ALA A 253 9.87 0.88 -18.50
C ALA A 253 11.10 0.99 -17.56
N ASN A 254 12.23 1.42 -18.13
CA ASN A 254 13.43 1.69 -17.35
C ASN A 254 13.23 2.95 -16.49
N PHE A 255 13.37 2.80 -15.17
CA PHE A 255 13.12 3.88 -14.19
C PHE A 255 14.05 5.07 -14.43
N GLU A 256 15.36 4.84 -14.51
CA GLU A 256 16.35 5.90 -14.64
C GLU A 256 16.12 6.75 -15.89
N LEU A 257 15.94 6.10 -17.05
CA LEU A 257 15.68 6.79 -18.30
C LEU A 257 14.37 7.60 -18.27
N SER A 258 13.32 7.05 -17.67
CA SER A 258 12.03 7.74 -17.58
C SER A 258 12.09 8.95 -16.65
N MET A 259 12.84 8.86 -15.56
CA MET A 259 13.04 9.98 -14.64
C MET A 259 13.96 11.04 -15.24
N GLU A 260 15.02 10.64 -15.97
CA GLU A 260 15.86 11.57 -16.72
C GLU A 260 15.04 12.35 -17.76
N GLU A 261 14.17 11.66 -18.51
CA GLU A 261 13.26 12.29 -19.46
C GLU A 261 12.35 13.31 -18.79
N LEU A 262 11.76 12.97 -17.63
CA LEU A 262 10.89 13.86 -16.89
C LEU A 262 11.63 15.09 -16.34
N LEU A 263 12.81 14.90 -15.74
CA LEU A 263 13.61 16.02 -15.20
C LEU A 263 14.11 16.94 -16.33
N LEU A 264 14.54 16.39 -17.47
CA LEU A 264 14.90 17.18 -18.65
C LEU A 264 13.72 18.01 -19.14
N TYR A 265 12.53 17.38 -19.24
CA TYR A 265 11.30 18.09 -19.63
C TYR A 265 11.00 19.26 -18.68
N ILE A 266 11.08 19.03 -17.37
CA ILE A 266 10.89 20.07 -16.36
C ILE A 266 11.91 21.20 -16.55
N MET A 267 13.16 20.88 -16.83
CA MET A 267 14.22 21.87 -17.09
C MET A 267 13.94 22.69 -18.34
N GLU A 268 13.57 22.06 -19.45
CA GLU A 268 13.34 22.72 -20.74
C GLU A 268 12.15 23.66 -20.68
N GLU A 269 11.03 23.22 -20.11
CA GLU A 269 9.82 24.02 -19.98
C GLU A 269 10.02 25.22 -19.02
N ASN A 270 10.79 25.06 -17.97
CA ASN A 270 11.12 26.13 -17.04
C ASN A 270 12.15 27.14 -17.60
N TYR A 271 12.89 26.78 -18.67
CA TYR A 271 13.76 27.71 -19.38
C TYR A 271 13.00 28.96 -19.86
N ALA A 272 11.75 28.75 -20.27
CA ALA A 272 10.85 29.84 -20.67
C ALA A 272 10.50 30.82 -19.53
N TRP A 273 10.62 30.41 -18.27
CA TRP A 273 10.30 31.25 -17.10
C TRP A 273 11.46 32.16 -16.65
N CYS A 274 12.69 31.74 -16.95
CA CYS A 274 13.91 32.46 -16.52
C CYS A 274 14.43 33.46 -17.56
N ASN A 275 14.15 33.27 -18.84
CA ASN A 275 14.86 33.98 -19.92
C ASN A 275 14.14 35.16 -20.59
N TRP A 276 13.02 35.64 -20.05
CA TRP A 276 12.36 36.85 -20.54
C TRP A 276 12.28 37.88 -19.41
N CYS A 277 13.43 38.48 -19.04
CA CYS A 277 13.59 39.77 -18.36
C CYS A 277 14.19 40.76 -19.32
#